data_768b60043807fb95d7ea27e52a9bf88a
#
_entry.id   768b60043807fb95d7ea27e52a9bf88a
#
_cell.length_a   1.000
_cell.length_b   1.000
_cell.length_c   1.000
_cell.angle_alpha   90.00
_cell.angle_beta   90.00
_cell.angle_gamma   90.00
#
_symmetry.space_group_name_H-M   'P 1'
#
loop_
_entity.id
_entity.type
_entity.pdbx_description
1 polymer ?
#
loop_
_entity_poly.entity_id
_entity_poly.type
_entity_poly.pdbx_seq_one_letter_code
_entity_poly.pdbx_strand_id
1 'polypeptide(L)'
;MSESVYESIVEHSNDGIFLAQDGEIVYANQRLCELTGYEKGELVGTAKRQIVAPDDRELVEGYHFARMSGDTAPSQYEIELQTADGDLVAVELSVSRVDYNGEPAAASICRDITDRQQYQRRLEEQRDNLELLNQVVRHDIRNDLQIVVAYSEMLDGRVDPDAEGYLGSIRESARNAVDLTATARDLANVMLQQHDRKTIALDRPLEQQIESIRSAHATAVINVDGSIPSVSVYGNELLDAVFRNLLQNAIQHNDKEVPEVSVSVDRDDDTVQVAVADNGPGVPEGQREEIFGKGEKGLESDGSGIGLYLVYTLVDSYGGSVWVDDNEPEGSIFVVELPIAEESEEHD
;
A
#
# COMPACT_ATOMS: atom_id res chain seq x y z
N MET A 1 -40.72 -11.87 28.56
CA MET A 1 -40.80 -12.08 27.10
C MET A 1 -41.08 -13.54 26.88
N SER A 2 -42.10 -13.88 26.11
CA SER A 2 -42.52 -15.28 25.96
C SER A 2 -41.53 -16.08 25.12
N GLU A 3 -41.41 -17.36 25.36
CA GLU A 3 -40.60 -18.35 24.63
C GLU A 3 -40.70 -18.21 23.10
N SER A 4 -41.87 -17.85 22.61
CA SER A 4 -42.19 -17.62 21.20
C SER A 4 -41.42 -16.42 20.54
N VAL A 5 -40.96 -15.43 21.30
CA VAL A 5 -40.22 -14.27 20.75
C VAL A 5 -38.76 -14.69 20.48
N TYR A 6 -38.16 -15.48 21.37
CA TYR A 6 -36.80 -15.97 21.13
C TYR A 6 -36.74 -16.95 19.96
N GLU A 7 -37.72 -17.87 19.85
CA GLU A 7 -37.84 -18.76 18.70
C GLU A 7 -37.97 -17.97 17.41
N SER A 8 -38.81 -16.94 17.38
CA SER A 8 -38.97 -16.11 16.19
C SER A 8 -37.69 -15.36 15.79
N ILE A 9 -36.92 -14.85 16.78
CA ILE A 9 -35.64 -14.19 16.50
C ILE A 9 -34.61 -15.18 15.91
N VAL A 10 -34.52 -16.37 16.45
CA VAL A 10 -33.57 -17.38 15.98
C VAL A 10 -33.95 -17.91 14.60
N GLU A 11 -35.25 -18.20 14.37
CA GLU A 11 -35.74 -18.70 13.07
C GLU A 11 -35.61 -17.68 11.93
N HIS A 12 -35.71 -16.36 12.23
CA HIS A 12 -35.60 -15.30 11.23
C HIS A 12 -34.22 -14.62 11.22
N SER A 13 -33.23 -15.24 11.87
CA SER A 13 -31.83 -14.76 11.80
C SER A 13 -31.30 -14.85 10.36
N ASN A 14 -30.50 -13.87 9.95
CA ASN A 14 -29.76 -13.91 8.69
C ASN A 14 -28.56 -14.88 8.74
N ASP A 15 -28.14 -15.31 9.94
CA ASP A 15 -27.08 -16.30 10.14
C ASP A 15 -27.68 -17.68 10.40
N GLY A 16 -27.05 -18.73 9.89
CA GLY A 16 -27.40 -20.12 10.22
C GLY A 16 -27.12 -20.40 11.69
N ILE A 17 -28.08 -20.97 12.43
CA ILE A 17 -27.91 -21.28 13.85
C ILE A 17 -28.22 -22.74 14.08
N PHE A 18 -27.31 -23.43 14.81
CA PHE A 18 -27.56 -24.79 15.28
C PHE A 18 -27.02 -25.03 16.68
N LEU A 19 -27.61 -25.99 17.35
CA LEU A 19 -27.12 -26.59 18.61
C LEU A 19 -26.64 -28.00 18.33
N ALA A 20 -25.45 -28.33 18.82
CA ALA A 20 -24.94 -29.70 18.78
C ALA A 20 -24.67 -30.22 20.20
N GLN A 21 -25.18 -31.41 20.49
CA GLN A 21 -24.99 -32.15 21.76
C GLN A 21 -24.45 -33.54 21.41
N ASP A 22 -23.42 -34.00 22.10
CA ASP A 22 -22.74 -35.28 21.83
C ASP A 22 -22.30 -35.46 20.37
N GLY A 23 -22.03 -34.38 19.66
CA GLY A 23 -21.61 -34.38 18.27
C GLY A 23 -22.76 -34.41 17.25
N GLU A 24 -24.01 -34.54 17.69
CA GLU A 24 -25.21 -34.54 16.86
C GLU A 24 -25.92 -33.17 16.91
N ILE A 25 -26.53 -32.77 15.81
CA ILE A 25 -27.32 -31.54 15.71
C ILE A 25 -28.68 -31.80 16.38
N VAL A 26 -28.99 -31.07 17.44
CA VAL A 26 -30.27 -31.18 18.17
C VAL A 26 -31.25 -30.07 17.80
N TYR A 27 -30.75 -28.98 17.20
CA TYR A 27 -31.55 -27.87 16.69
C TYR A 27 -30.87 -27.24 15.48
N ALA A 28 -31.65 -26.79 14.50
CA ALA A 28 -31.23 -25.99 13.37
C ALA A 28 -32.33 -24.98 13.02
N ASN A 29 -31.96 -23.72 12.71
CA ASN A 29 -32.89 -22.72 12.20
C ASN A 29 -33.08 -22.83 10.67
N GLN A 30 -34.09 -22.13 10.15
CA GLN A 30 -34.40 -22.13 8.73
C GLN A 30 -33.20 -21.68 7.87
N ARG A 31 -32.43 -20.68 8.34
CA ARG A 31 -31.27 -20.17 7.58
C ARG A 31 -30.15 -21.19 7.42
N LEU A 32 -29.90 -22.04 8.40
CA LEU A 32 -28.94 -23.14 8.23
C LEU A 32 -29.41 -24.15 7.16
N CYS A 33 -30.70 -24.44 7.12
CA CYS A 33 -31.26 -25.31 6.09
C CYS A 33 -31.06 -24.71 4.68
N GLU A 34 -31.33 -23.41 4.52
CA GLU A 34 -31.11 -22.71 3.26
C GLU A 34 -29.64 -22.66 2.85
N LEU A 35 -28.73 -22.45 3.80
CA LEU A 35 -27.30 -22.35 3.58
C LEU A 35 -26.70 -23.69 3.15
N THR A 36 -27.17 -24.79 3.76
CA THR A 36 -26.62 -26.13 3.54
C THR A 36 -27.42 -26.96 2.52
N GLY A 37 -28.63 -26.53 2.16
CA GLY A 37 -29.52 -27.26 1.26
C GLY A 37 -30.18 -28.49 1.85
N TYR A 38 -29.95 -28.81 3.14
CA TYR A 38 -30.64 -29.92 3.81
C TYR A 38 -31.97 -29.48 4.38
N GLU A 39 -32.95 -30.38 4.40
CA GLU A 39 -34.17 -30.17 5.15
C GLU A 39 -33.92 -30.25 6.67
N LYS A 40 -34.71 -29.54 7.47
CA LYS A 40 -34.56 -29.51 8.94
C LYS A 40 -34.62 -30.91 9.55
N GLY A 41 -35.47 -31.78 8.99
CA GLY A 41 -35.59 -33.16 9.44
C GLY A 41 -34.37 -34.04 9.12
N GLU A 42 -33.58 -33.65 8.15
CA GLU A 42 -32.32 -34.32 7.79
C GLU A 42 -31.15 -33.84 8.64
N LEU A 43 -31.16 -32.56 9.04
CA LEU A 43 -30.11 -31.99 9.89
C LEU A 43 -30.23 -32.43 11.35
N VAL A 44 -31.43 -32.43 11.91
CA VAL A 44 -31.64 -32.80 13.33
C VAL A 44 -31.46 -34.31 13.50
N GLY A 45 -30.60 -34.71 14.43
CA GLY A 45 -30.17 -36.08 14.66
C GLY A 45 -28.98 -36.53 13.83
N THR A 46 -28.48 -35.67 12.95
CA THR A 46 -27.30 -35.96 12.14
C THR A 46 -26.01 -35.48 12.82
N ALA A 47 -24.93 -36.24 12.63
CA ALA A 47 -23.63 -35.86 13.16
C ALA A 47 -23.16 -34.54 12.45
N LYS A 48 -22.87 -33.52 13.25
CA LYS A 48 -22.43 -32.17 12.75
C LYS A 48 -21.30 -32.25 11.71
N ARG A 49 -20.42 -33.26 11.80
CA ARG A 49 -19.32 -33.47 10.86
C ARG A 49 -19.77 -33.74 9.42
N GLN A 50 -21.05 -34.09 9.19
CA GLN A 50 -21.55 -34.35 7.84
C GLN A 50 -21.73 -33.07 7.04
N ILE A 51 -22.05 -31.98 7.73
CA ILE A 51 -22.16 -30.65 7.10
C ILE A 51 -20.83 -29.88 7.07
N VAL A 52 -19.74 -30.43 7.61
CA VAL A 52 -18.41 -29.83 7.58
C VAL A 52 -17.61 -30.44 6.43
N ALA A 53 -16.95 -29.60 5.64
CA ALA A 53 -16.06 -30.03 4.56
C ALA A 53 -15.01 -31.02 5.09
N PRO A 54 -14.64 -32.05 4.31
CA PRO A 54 -13.71 -33.08 4.76
C PRO A 54 -12.41 -32.55 5.35
N ASP A 55 -11.86 -31.48 4.78
CA ASP A 55 -10.57 -30.89 5.16
C ASP A 55 -10.65 -30.17 6.51
N ASP A 56 -11.83 -29.66 6.89
CA ASP A 56 -12.04 -28.92 8.14
C ASP A 56 -12.52 -29.80 9.31
N ARG A 57 -12.84 -31.06 9.06
CA ARG A 57 -13.42 -31.96 10.10
C ARG A 57 -12.54 -32.14 11.30
N GLU A 58 -11.25 -32.37 11.09
CA GLU A 58 -10.29 -32.61 12.18
C GLU A 58 -10.16 -31.35 13.05
N LEU A 59 -10.10 -30.17 12.44
CA LEU A 59 -10.06 -28.88 13.12
C LEU A 59 -11.29 -28.65 14.00
N VAL A 60 -12.48 -28.84 13.41
CA VAL A 60 -13.77 -28.63 14.10
C VAL A 60 -13.97 -29.61 15.24
N GLU A 61 -13.58 -30.89 15.05
CA GLU A 61 -13.67 -31.91 16.13
C GLU A 61 -12.69 -31.59 17.28
N GLY A 62 -11.46 -31.17 16.97
CA GLY A 62 -10.47 -30.76 17.95
C GLY A 62 -10.94 -29.58 18.80
N TYR A 63 -11.48 -28.54 18.17
CA TYR A 63 -12.02 -27.37 18.87
C TYR A 63 -13.28 -27.72 19.70
N HIS A 64 -14.11 -28.61 19.17
CA HIS A 64 -15.28 -29.07 19.93
C HIS A 64 -14.87 -29.83 21.18
N PHE A 65 -13.94 -30.78 21.07
CA PHE A 65 -13.46 -31.56 22.21
C PHE A 65 -12.85 -30.66 23.31
N ALA A 66 -11.95 -29.73 22.91
CA ALA A 66 -11.35 -28.78 23.85
C ALA A 66 -12.42 -27.94 24.57
N ARG A 67 -13.42 -27.43 23.84
CA ARG A 67 -14.50 -26.62 24.42
C ARG A 67 -15.38 -27.40 25.40
N MET A 68 -15.70 -28.65 25.07
CA MET A 68 -16.50 -29.50 25.96
C MET A 68 -15.72 -29.93 27.21
N SER A 69 -14.41 -30.13 27.10
CA SER A 69 -13.52 -30.43 28.24
C SER A 69 -13.22 -29.22 29.12
N GLY A 70 -13.59 -28.01 28.71
CA GLY A 70 -13.29 -26.76 29.41
C GLY A 70 -11.90 -26.18 29.09
N ASP A 71 -11.22 -26.71 28.08
CA ASP A 71 -9.96 -26.20 27.57
C ASP A 71 -10.18 -25.00 26.64
N THR A 72 -9.11 -24.25 26.38
CA THR A 72 -9.17 -23.06 25.50
C THR A 72 -9.31 -23.49 24.04
N ALA A 73 -10.37 -23.01 23.39
CA ALA A 73 -10.57 -23.14 21.94
C ALA A 73 -11.02 -21.79 21.35
N PRO A 74 -10.66 -21.46 20.09
CA PRO A 74 -11.14 -20.25 19.42
C PRO A 74 -12.66 -20.20 19.44
N SER A 75 -13.22 -19.03 19.80
CA SER A 75 -14.68 -18.82 19.76
C SER A 75 -15.19 -18.54 18.35
N GLN A 76 -14.29 -18.12 17.43
CA GLN A 76 -14.61 -17.72 16.07
C GLN A 76 -13.50 -18.19 15.12
N TYR A 77 -13.87 -18.79 13.99
CA TYR A 77 -12.96 -19.31 12.96
C TYR A 77 -13.71 -19.54 11.65
N GLU A 78 -12.99 -19.51 10.53
CA GLU A 78 -13.55 -19.76 9.20
C GLU A 78 -13.39 -21.24 8.84
N ILE A 79 -14.43 -21.81 8.21
CA ILE A 79 -14.46 -23.18 7.66
C ILE A 79 -15.32 -23.23 6.41
N GLU A 80 -15.29 -24.35 5.71
CA GLU A 80 -16.23 -24.67 4.64
C GLU A 80 -17.30 -25.67 5.13
N LEU A 81 -18.57 -25.36 4.83
CA LEU A 81 -19.67 -26.31 4.99
C LEU A 81 -19.90 -27.03 3.67
N GLN A 82 -20.17 -28.34 3.75
CA GLN A 82 -20.59 -29.14 2.62
C GLN A 82 -22.13 -29.16 2.53
N THR A 83 -22.67 -28.75 1.38
CA THR A 83 -24.11 -28.75 1.10
C THR A 83 -24.62 -30.15 0.77
N ALA A 84 -25.95 -30.31 0.74
CA ALA A 84 -26.60 -31.55 0.32
C ALA A 84 -26.22 -31.98 -1.10
N ASP A 85 -25.97 -31.00 -2.00
CA ASP A 85 -25.55 -31.23 -3.38
C ASP A 85 -24.04 -31.51 -3.52
N GLY A 86 -23.28 -31.37 -2.41
CA GLY A 86 -21.84 -31.58 -2.38
C GLY A 86 -21.00 -30.33 -2.64
N ASP A 87 -21.61 -29.17 -2.85
CA ASP A 87 -20.95 -27.89 -2.99
C ASP A 87 -20.37 -27.44 -1.64
N LEU A 88 -19.39 -26.52 -1.71
CA LEU A 88 -18.74 -25.94 -0.53
C LEU A 88 -19.20 -24.50 -0.33
N VAL A 89 -19.55 -24.15 0.89
CA VAL A 89 -19.95 -22.79 1.30
C VAL A 89 -19.03 -22.32 2.41
N ALA A 90 -18.31 -21.23 2.18
CA ALA A 90 -17.43 -20.64 3.18
C ALA A 90 -18.24 -19.92 4.27
N VAL A 91 -18.01 -20.28 5.51
CA VAL A 91 -18.68 -19.67 6.66
C VAL A 91 -17.71 -19.25 7.76
N GLU A 92 -18.01 -18.14 8.40
CA GLU A 92 -17.45 -17.78 9.68
C GLU A 92 -18.31 -18.42 10.79
N LEU A 93 -17.69 -19.29 11.55
CA LEU A 93 -18.35 -20.06 12.62
C LEU A 93 -18.03 -19.42 13.97
N SER A 94 -19.06 -18.95 14.69
CA SER A 94 -18.97 -18.53 16.09
C SER A 94 -19.57 -19.59 16.99
N VAL A 95 -18.77 -20.14 17.93
CA VAL A 95 -19.18 -21.28 18.75
C VAL A 95 -19.03 -20.97 20.24
N SER A 96 -20.10 -21.22 21.00
CA SER A 96 -20.12 -21.10 22.46
C SER A 96 -20.63 -22.35 23.11
N ARG A 97 -20.14 -22.64 24.35
CA ARG A 97 -20.69 -23.70 25.20
C ARG A 97 -21.91 -23.16 25.92
N VAL A 98 -23.01 -23.89 25.88
CA VAL A 98 -24.28 -23.57 26.54
C VAL A 98 -24.77 -24.78 27.32
N ASP A 99 -25.73 -24.58 28.24
CA ASP A 99 -26.51 -25.66 28.85
C ASP A 99 -27.77 -25.87 28.04
N TYR A 100 -28.00 -27.10 27.62
CA TYR A 100 -29.22 -27.50 26.95
C TYR A 100 -29.82 -28.74 27.60
N ASN A 101 -30.99 -28.60 28.18
CA ASN A 101 -31.67 -29.65 28.97
C ASN A 101 -30.86 -30.20 30.14
N GLY A 102 -30.00 -29.38 30.78
CA GLY A 102 -29.16 -29.79 31.93
C GLY A 102 -27.83 -30.44 31.52
N GLU A 103 -27.51 -30.50 30.25
CA GLU A 103 -26.26 -31.06 29.72
C GLU A 103 -25.52 -30.04 28.83
N PRO A 104 -24.17 -30.13 28.71
CA PRO A 104 -23.41 -29.24 27.87
C PRO A 104 -23.74 -29.45 26.40
N ALA A 105 -23.89 -28.33 25.67
CA ALA A 105 -24.06 -28.32 24.23
C ALA A 105 -23.22 -27.21 23.61
N ALA A 106 -22.97 -27.30 22.29
CA ALA A 106 -22.33 -26.25 21.50
C ALA A 106 -23.39 -25.48 20.71
N ALA A 107 -23.53 -24.17 20.99
CA ALA A 107 -24.31 -23.27 20.19
C ALA A 107 -23.40 -22.67 19.12
N SER A 108 -23.76 -22.83 17.86
CA SER A 108 -22.99 -22.42 16.70
C SER A 108 -23.79 -21.44 15.84
N ILE A 109 -23.16 -20.35 15.46
CA ILE A 109 -23.68 -19.36 14.51
C ILE A 109 -22.79 -19.40 13.28
N CYS A 110 -23.39 -19.66 12.12
CA CYS A 110 -22.72 -19.74 10.81
C CYS A 110 -23.09 -18.52 9.98
N ARG A 111 -22.14 -17.65 9.76
CA ARG A 111 -22.29 -16.51 8.83
C ARG A 111 -21.71 -16.87 7.49
N ASP A 112 -22.49 -16.76 6.44
CA ASP A 112 -22.01 -16.92 5.06
C ASP A 112 -21.03 -15.78 4.73
N ILE A 113 -19.82 -16.14 4.34
CA ILE A 113 -18.77 -15.20 3.93
C ILE A 113 -18.36 -15.39 2.46
N THR A 114 -19.13 -16.16 1.70
CA THR A 114 -18.84 -16.48 0.29
C THR A 114 -18.71 -15.20 -0.55
N ASP A 115 -19.68 -14.29 -0.45
CA ASP A 115 -19.64 -13.04 -1.19
C ASP A 115 -18.43 -12.18 -0.79
N ARG A 116 -18.10 -12.13 0.51
CA ARG A 116 -16.95 -11.39 1.04
C ARG A 116 -15.64 -11.95 0.47
N GLN A 117 -15.46 -13.26 0.50
CA GLN A 117 -14.26 -13.91 -0.05
C GLN A 117 -14.15 -13.76 -1.56
N GLN A 118 -15.26 -13.87 -2.30
CA GLN A 118 -15.28 -13.62 -3.74
C GLN A 118 -14.91 -12.18 -4.09
N TYR A 119 -15.43 -11.21 -3.33
CA TYR A 119 -15.08 -9.80 -3.52
C TYR A 119 -13.61 -9.52 -3.23
N GLN A 120 -13.07 -10.09 -2.16
CA GLN A 120 -11.65 -9.98 -1.83
C GLN A 120 -10.75 -10.59 -2.92
N ARG A 121 -11.07 -11.80 -3.40
CA ARG A 121 -10.32 -12.44 -4.51
C ARG A 121 -10.37 -11.61 -5.78
N ARG A 122 -11.52 -11.03 -6.13
CA ARG A 122 -11.63 -10.13 -7.28
C ARG A 122 -10.77 -8.88 -7.14
N LEU A 123 -10.73 -8.29 -5.96
CA LEU A 123 -9.87 -7.12 -5.71
C LEU A 123 -8.38 -7.49 -5.84
N GLU A 124 -7.99 -8.64 -5.30
CA GLU A 124 -6.62 -9.15 -5.42
C GLU A 124 -6.26 -9.43 -6.89
N GLU A 125 -7.11 -10.12 -7.63
CA GLU A 125 -6.91 -10.36 -9.07
C GLU A 125 -6.83 -9.07 -9.89
N GLN A 126 -7.68 -8.09 -9.59
CA GLN A 126 -7.65 -6.78 -10.27
C GLN A 126 -6.37 -6.02 -9.93
N ARG A 127 -5.93 -6.06 -8.67
CA ARG A 127 -4.67 -5.47 -8.24
C ARG A 127 -3.48 -6.10 -8.98
N ASP A 128 -3.40 -7.43 -8.99
CA ASP A 128 -2.30 -8.17 -9.60
C ASP A 128 -2.26 -7.94 -11.12
N ASN A 129 -3.41 -7.89 -11.78
CA ASN A 129 -3.52 -7.57 -13.21
C ASN A 129 -3.07 -6.13 -13.51
N LEU A 130 -3.44 -5.16 -12.67
CA LEU A 130 -2.99 -3.77 -12.81
C LEU A 130 -1.47 -3.65 -12.60
N GLU A 131 -0.92 -4.40 -11.66
CA GLU A 131 0.51 -4.44 -11.38
C GLU A 131 1.29 -5.01 -12.57
N LEU A 132 0.85 -6.14 -13.13
CA LEU A 132 1.46 -6.76 -14.30
C LEU A 132 1.40 -5.85 -15.53
N LEU A 133 0.24 -5.26 -15.82
CA LEU A 133 0.02 -4.33 -16.93
C LEU A 133 0.93 -3.10 -16.79
N ASN A 134 1.01 -2.56 -15.60
CA ASN A 134 1.84 -1.42 -15.27
C ASN A 134 3.33 -1.73 -15.44
N GLN A 135 3.77 -2.93 -15.06
CA GLN A 135 5.16 -3.37 -15.23
C GLN A 135 5.54 -3.56 -16.72
N VAL A 136 4.70 -4.22 -17.50
CA VAL A 136 4.95 -4.51 -18.94
C VAL A 136 4.95 -3.21 -19.76
N VAL A 137 3.89 -2.40 -19.63
CA VAL A 137 3.74 -1.17 -20.42
C VAL A 137 4.89 -0.19 -20.13
N ARG A 138 5.31 -0.07 -18.89
CA ARG A 138 6.42 0.83 -18.53
C ARG A 138 7.79 0.35 -19.02
N HIS A 139 8.05 -0.97 -18.93
CA HIS A 139 9.29 -1.53 -19.45
C HIS A 139 9.45 -1.25 -20.94
N ASP A 140 8.39 -1.45 -21.72
CA ASP A 140 8.42 -1.27 -23.16
C ASP A 140 8.53 0.22 -23.53
N ILE A 141 7.73 1.08 -22.90
CA ILE A 141 7.84 2.55 -23.11
C ILE A 141 9.23 3.05 -22.76
N ARG A 142 9.80 2.63 -21.62
CA ARG A 142 11.15 3.04 -21.22
C ARG A 142 12.20 2.61 -22.23
N ASN A 143 12.11 1.39 -22.73
CA ASN A 143 13.04 0.87 -23.74
C ASN A 143 12.95 1.67 -25.04
N ASP A 144 11.74 1.94 -25.52
CA ASP A 144 11.52 2.72 -26.74
C ASP A 144 12.05 4.15 -26.59
N LEU A 145 11.81 4.79 -25.46
CA LEU A 145 12.33 6.14 -25.18
C LEU A 145 13.86 6.16 -25.04
N GLN A 146 14.46 5.14 -24.43
CA GLN A 146 15.93 5.03 -24.37
C GLN A 146 16.55 4.91 -25.77
N ILE A 147 15.88 4.20 -26.68
CA ILE A 147 16.30 4.12 -28.08
C ILE A 147 16.22 5.50 -28.73
N VAL A 148 15.15 6.27 -28.48
CA VAL A 148 15.00 7.64 -28.99
C VAL A 148 16.14 8.54 -28.47
N VAL A 149 16.44 8.48 -27.17
CA VAL A 149 17.57 9.21 -26.56
C VAL A 149 18.88 8.82 -27.22
N ALA A 150 19.19 7.53 -27.34
CA ALA A 150 20.43 7.04 -27.93
C ALA A 150 20.61 7.50 -29.40
N TYR A 151 19.57 7.38 -30.21
CA TYR A 151 19.65 7.87 -31.59
C TYR A 151 19.78 9.39 -31.69
N SER A 152 19.12 10.15 -30.81
CA SER A 152 19.27 11.60 -30.76
C SER A 152 20.69 12.02 -30.37
N GLU A 153 21.34 11.29 -29.46
CA GLU A 153 22.75 11.50 -29.09
C GLU A 153 23.71 11.14 -30.24
N MET A 154 23.42 10.10 -31.01
CA MET A 154 24.21 9.74 -32.19
C MET A 154 24.11 10.74 -33.34
N LEU A 155 23.05 11.54 -33.40
CA LEU A 155 22.83 12.59 -34.38
C LEU A 155 23.45 13.93 -33.95
N ASP A 156 23.91 14.06 -32.71
CA ASP A 156 24.54 15.26 -32.18
C ASP A 156 25.76 15.67 -33.03
N GLY A 157 25.83 16.92 -33.46
CA GLY A 157 26.86 17.43 -34.39
C GLY A 157 26.85 16.82 -35.80
N ARG A 158 25.79 16.07 -36.18
CA ARG A 158 25.63 15.46 -37.52
C ARG A 158 24.41 15.93 -38.27
N VAL A 159 23.63 16.84 -37.68
CA VAL A 159 22.48 17.48 -38.31
C VAL A 159 22.80 18.91 -38.69
N ASP A 160 21.99 19.50 -39.57
CA ASP A 160 22.11 20.92 -39.89
C ASP A 160 21.94 21.77 -38.63
N PRO A 161 22.68 22.91 -38.48
CA PRO A 161 22.56 23.80 -37.34
C PRO A 161 21.12 24.23 -37.02
N ASP A 162 20.29 24.37 -38.04
CA ASP A 162 18.86 24.71 -37.89
C ASP A 162 18.04 23.56 -37.30
N ALA A 163 18.53 22.31 -37.35
CA ALA A 163 17.89 21.12 -36.82
C ALA A 163 18.39 20.76 -35.44
N GLU A 164 19.50 21.32 -34.95
CA GLU A 164 20.05 21.00 -33.60
C GLU A 164 19.08 21.37 -32.48
N GLY A 165 18.34 22.48 -32.62
CA GLY A 165 17.31 22.88 -31.66
C GLY A 165 16.18 21.84 -31.55
N TYR A 166 15.72 21.30 -32.70
CA TYR A 166 14.69 20.25 -32.70
C TYR A 166 15.21 18.95 -32.11
N LEU A 167 16.46 18.60 -32.37
CA LEU A 167 17.09 17.41 -31.79
C LEU A 167 17.22 17.51 -30.25
N GLY A 168 17.59 18.71 -29.78
CA GLY A 168 17.60 19.04 -28.35
C GLY A 168 16.24 18.82 -27.70
N SER A 169 15.18 19.38 -28.31
CA SER A 169 13.80 19.21 -27.79
C SER A 169 13.32 17.76 -27.81
N ILE A 170 13.67 16.98 -28.84
CA ILE A 170 13.32 15.53 -28.89
C ILE A 170 14.02 14.79 -27.76
N ARG A 171 15.30 15.05 -27.51
CA ARG A 171 16.08 14.41 -26.45
C ARG A 171 15.54 14.74 -25.05
N GLU A 172 15.25 16.01 -24.84
CA GLU A 172 14.66 16.50 -23.60
C GLU A 172 13.29 15.86 -23.34
N SER A 173 12.40 15.87 -24.33
CA SER A 173 11.08 15.24 -24.21
C SER A 173 11.18 13.72 -23.95
N ALA A 174 12.11 13.03 -24.59
CA ALA A 174 12.31 11.61 -24.36
C ALA A 174 12.86 11.31 -22.98
N ARG A 175 13.80 12.11 -22.46
CA ARG A 175 14.32 11.99 -21.09
C ARG A 175 13.22 12.25 -20.06
N ASN A 176 12.46 13.32 -20.22
CA ASN A 176 11.32 13.63 -19.34
C ASN A 176 10.31 12.48 -19.31
N ALA A 177 10.03 11.84 -20.43
CA ALA A 177 9.12 10.70 -20.50
C ALA A 177 9.72 9.44 -19.82
N VAL A 178 11.03 9.20 -19.88
CA VAL A 178 11.71 8.14 -19.11
C VAL A 178 11.57 8.38 -17.61
N ASP A 179 11.82 9.61 -17.15
CA ASP A 179 11.71 9.98 -15.73
C ASP A 179 10.26 9.86 -15.22
N LEU A 180 9.30 10.28 -16.07
CA LEU A 180 7.87 10.10 -15.77
C LEU A 180 7.48 8.64 -15.60
N THR A 181 7.99 7.74 -16.45
CA THR A 181 7.71 6.29 -16.30
C THR A 181 8.33 5.71 -15.04
N ALA A 182 9.49 6.21 -14.60
CA ALA A 182 10.12 5.82 -13.34
C ALA A 182 9.29 6.28 -12.13
N THR A 183 8.89 7.56 -12.12
CA THR A 183 8.06 8.13 -11.04
C THR A 183 6.68 7.45 -10.96
N ALA A 184 6.05 7.14 -12.08
CA ALA A 184 4.78 6.40 -12.12
C ALA A 184 4.91 4.97 -11.57
N ARG A 185 6.07 4.32 -11.78
CA ARG A 185 6.38 3.01 -11.16
C ARG A 185 6.47 3.13 -9.65
N ASP A 186 7.24 4.11 -9.17
CA ASP A 186 7.47 4.30 -7.75
C ASP A 186 6.14 4.63 -7.04
N LEU A 187 5.29 5.46 -7.66
CA LEU A 187 3.95 5.76 -7.16
C LEU A 187 3.03 4.51 -7.13
N ALA A 188 3.07 3.67 -8.18
CA ALA A 188 2.29 2.43 -8.20
C ALA A 188 2.76 1.46 -7.11
N ASN A 189 4.08 1.36 -6.87
CA ASN A 189 4.62 0.54 -5.78
C ASN A 189 4.13 1.04 -4.41
N VAL A 190 4.09 2.36 -4.20
CA VAL A 190 3.54 2.96 -2.97
C VAL A 190 2.07 2.59 -2.77
N MET A 191 1.26 2.66 -3.83
CA MET A 191 -0.18 2.40 -3.75
C MET A 191 -0.53 0.92 -3.59
N LEU A 192 0.30 0.00 -4.11
CA LEU A 192 0.04 -1.43 -4.14
C LEU A 192 0.64 -2.20 -2.97
N GLN A 193 1.74 -1.73 -2.39
CA GLN A 193 2.38 -2.39 -1.26
C GLN A 193 1.78 -1.88 0.06
N GLN A 194 1.31 -2.80 0.92
CA GLN A 194 1.18 -2.52 2.35
C GLN A 194 2.61 -2.33 2.87
N HIS A 195 2.90 -1.11 3.29
CA HIS A 195 4.26 -0.67 3.59
C HIS A 195 4.77 -1.37 4.86
N ASP A 196 5.61 -2.36 4.70
CA ASP A 196 6.52 -2.77 5.76
C ASP A 196 7.53 -1.63 5.98
N ARG A 197 7.21 -0.74 6.92
CA ARG A 197 8.14 0.30 7.38
C ARG A 197 9.34 -0.40 8.01
N LYS A 198 10.51 -0.15 7.47
CA LYS A 198 11.79 -0.62 7.99
C LYS A 198 12.58 0.56 8.52
N THR A 199 13.49 0.29 9.40
CA THR A 199 14.48 1.29 9.84
C THR A 199 15.55 1.42 8.77
N ILE A 200 15.74 2.63 8.23
CA ILE A 200 16.70 2.94 7.17
C ILE A 200 17.61 4.07 7.64
N ALA A 201 18.92 3.90 7.46
CA ALA A 201 19.90 4.96 7.68
C ALA A 201 19.72 6.05 6.61
N LEU A 202 19.48 7.30 7.03
CA LEU A 202 19.15 8.45 6.16
C LEU A 202 20.34 8.90 5.31
N ASP A 203 21.55 8.82 5.86
CA ASP A 203 22.79 9.31 5.26
C ASP A 203 23.05 8.69 3.87
N ARG A 204 22.96 7.38 3.78
CA ARG A 204 23.28 6.65 2.55
C ARG A 204 22.42 7.00 1.34
N PRO A 205 21.06 6.92 1.40
CA PRO A 205 20.21 7.29 0.29
C PRO A 205 20.39 8.76 -0.11
N LEU A 206 20.53 9.66 0.85
CA LEU A 206 20.71 11.09 0.56
C LEU A 206 22.06 11.37 -0.14
N GLU A 207 23.18 10.87 0.39
CA GLU A 207 24.51 11.03 -0.21
C GLU A 207 24.58 10.42 -1.62
N GLN A 208 23.98 9.23 -1.81
CA GLN A 208 23.94 8.57 -3.09
C GLN A 208 23.17 9.38 -4.14
N GLN A 209 22.06 9.99 -3.77
CA GLN A 209 21.30 10.83 -4.70
C GLN A 209 22.01 12.14 -5.00
N ILE A 210 22.63 12.79 -4.03
CA ILE A 210 23.45 13.99 -4.23
C ILE A 210 24.56 13.70 -5.25
N GLU A 211 25.30 12.60 -5.09
CA GLU A 211 26.41 12.27 -5.99
C GLU A 211 25.93 11.88 -7.39
N SER A 212 24.81 11.16 -7.48
CA SER A 212 24.18 10.82 -8.75
C SER A 212 23.80 12.07 -9.55
N ILE A 213 23.17 13.05 -8.90
CA ILE A 213 22.74 14.30 -9.54
C ILE A 213 23.94 15.19 -9.92
N ARG A 214 24.98 15.25 -9.07
CA ARG A 214 26.24 15.95 -9.43
C ARG A 214 26.87 15.39 -10.70
N SER A 215 26.86 14.05 -10.83
CA SER A 215 27.42 13.38 -12.00
C SER A 215 26.59 13.61 -13.27
N ALA A 216 25.27 13.71 -13.14
CA ALA A 216 24.35 13.89 -14.27
C ALA A 216 24.27 15.36 -14.78
N HIS A 217 24.48 16.33 -13.89
CA HIS A 217 24.31 17.77 -14.17
C HIS A 217 25.61 18.55 -13.90
N ALA A 218 26.57 18.43 -14.81
CA ALA A 218 27.91 19.03 -14.66
C ALA A 218 27.90 20.58 -14.59
N THR A 219 26.83 21.24 -15.01
CA THR A 219 26.67 22.72 -14.95
C THR A 219 26.06 23.21 -13.64
N ALA A 220 25.43 22.33 -12.87
CA ALA A 220 24.82 22.68 -11.58
C ALA A 220 25.83 22.58 -10.45
N VAL A 221 25.71 23.47 -9.48
CA VAL A 221 26.51 23.47 -8.24
C VAL A 221 25.65 22.93 -7.12
N ILE A 222 26.05 21.80 -6.54
CA ILE A 222 25.33 21.19 -5.43
C ILE A 222 26.22 21.17 -4.19
N ASN A 223 25.81 21.89 -3.17
CA ASN A 223 26.49 22.02 -1.89
C ASN A 223 25.76 21.21 -0.82
N VAL A 224 26.51 20.76 0.18
CA VAL A 224 25.94 20.21 1.43
C VAL A 224 26.36 21.12 2.54
N ASP A 225 25.41 21.74 3.19
CA ASP A 225 25.65 22.69 4.28
C ASP A 225 25.71 21.92 5.60
N GLY A 226 26.89 21.90 6.20
CA GLY A 226 27.15 21.14 7.41
C GLY A 226 27.50 19.68 7.16
N SER A 227 27.02 18.78 8.01
CA SER A 227 27.23 17.34 7.91
C SER A 227 25.89 16.60 7.93
N ILE A 228 25.77 15.56 7.12
CA ILE A 228 24.60 14.68 7.19
C ILE A 228 24.73 13.80 8.44
N PRO A 229 23.81 13.92 9.42
CA PRO A 229 23.88 13.14 10.64
C PRO A 229 23.55 11.66 10.35
N SER A 230 24.23 10.74 11.04
CA SER A 230 23.88 9.32 11.00
C SER A 230 22.65 9.09 11.87
N VAL A 231 21.47 9.12 11.28
CA VAL A 231 20.18 8.84 11.90
C VAL A 231 19.42 7.81 11.11
N SER A 232 18.61 7.02 11.82
CA SER A 232 17.71 6.07 11.20
C SER A 232 16.28 6.61 11.20
N VAL A 233 15.58 6.46 10.09
CA VAL A 233 14.17 6.87 9.92
C VAL A 233 13.31 5.67 9.54
N TYR A 234 12.00 5.77 9.76
CA TYR A 234 11.05 4.79 9.24
C TYR A 234 10.83 5.05 7.75
N GLY A 235 11.07 4.01 6.91
CA GLY A 235 10.92 4.13 5.47
C GLY A 235 10.99 2.78 4.76
N ASN A 236 11.20 2.83 3.45
CA ASN A 236 11.48 1.68 2.59
C ASN A 236 12.47 2.07 1.49
N GLU A 237 12.75 1.17 0.55
CA GLU A 237 13.69 1.37 -0.58
C GLU A 237 13.32 2.57 -1.47
N LEU A 238 12.09 3.12 -1.36
CA LEU A 238 11.66 4.29 -2.12
C LEU A 238 12.04 5.63 -1.48
N LEU A 239 12.71 5.64 -0.32
CA LEU A 239 13.25 6.87 0.27
C LEU A 239 14.21 7.59 -0.69
N ASP A 240 14.96 6.83 -1.49
CA ASP A 240 15.79 7.36 -2.57
C ASP A 240 14.99 8.22 -3.57
N ALA A 241 13.76 7.82 -3.87
CA ALA A 241 12.91 8.53 -4.81
C ALA A 241 12.46 9.90 -4.28
N VAL A 242 12.32 10.06 -2.96
CA VAL A 242 12.04 11.35 -2.33
C VAL A 242 13.14 12.35 -2.65
N PHE A 243 14.38 12.00 -2.32
CA PHE A 243 15.53 12.91 -2.52
C PHE A 243 15.83 13.14 -3.99
N ARG A 244 15.75 12.10 -4.82
CA ARG A 244 15.90 12.23 -6.26
C ARG A 244 14.94 13.25 -6.86
N ASN A 245 13.64 13.16 -6.52
CA ASN A 245 12.64 14.09 -7.05
C ASN A 245 12.88 15.52 -6.58
N LEU A 246 13.23 15.75 -5.33
CA LEU A 246 13.50 17.11 -4.83
C LEU A 246 14.74 17.72 -5.48
N LEU A 247 15.84 16.98 -5.59
CA LEU A 247 17.08 17.43 -6.21
C LEU A 247 16.91 17.68 -7.71
N GLN A 248 16.18 16.81 -8.42
CA GLN A 248 15.85 17.01 -9.82
C GLN A 248 14.99 18.26 -10.03
N ASN A 249 13.96 18.46 -9.21
CA ASN A 249 13.11 19.66 -9.29
C ASN A 249 13.92 20.94 -9.10
N ALA A 250 14.83 20.98 -8.13
CA ALA A 250 15.67 22.13 -7.86
C ALA A 250 16.58 22.54 -9.04
N ILE A 251 16.85 21.61 -9.97
CA ILE A 251 17.65 21.86 -11.17
C ILE A 251 16.76 22.09 -12.40
N GLN A 252 15.74 21.25 -12.62
CA GLN A 252 14.91 21.29 -13.83
C GLN A 252 14.02 22.54 -13.90
N HIS A 253 13.55 23.02 -12.75
CA HIS A 253 12.71 24.22 -12.65
C HIS A 253 13.51 25.51 -12.34
N ASN A 254 14.83 25.46 -12.52
CA ASN A 254 15.72 26.58 -12.30
C ASN A 254 15.94 27.39 -13.59
N ASP A 255 15.82 28.70 -13.52
CA ASP A 255 15.95 29.63 -14.65
C ASP A 255 17.36 30.25 -14.77
N LYS A 256 18.28 29.87 -13.87
CA LYS A 256 19.65 30.44 -13.84
C LYS A 256 20.57 29.70 -14.82
N GLU A 257 21.55 30.40 -15.32
CA GLU A 257 22.62 29.84 -16.17
C GLU A 257 23.43 28.77 -15.42
N VAL A 258 23.57 28.94 -14.10
CA VAL A 258 24.17 27.98 -13.18
C VAL A 258 23.18 27.74 -12.05
N PRO A 259 22.44 26.60 -12.09
CA PRO A 259 21.62 26.20 -10.97
C PRO A 259 22.48 25.92 -9.72
N GLU A 260 22.14 26.55 -8.61
CA GLU A 260 22.78 26.32 -7.32
C GLU A 260 21.76 25.63 -6.39
N VAL A 261 22.16 24.50 -5.84
CA VAL A 261 21.34 23.72 -4.92
C VAL A 261 22.12 23.49 -3.63
N SER A 262 21.50 23.79 -2.50
CA SER A 262 22.06 23.55 -1.17
C SER A 262 21.21 22.53 -0.41
N VAL A 263 21.88 21.54 0.16
CA VAL A 263 21.22 20.50 0.97
C VAL A 263 21.69 20.64 2.40
N SER A 264 20.76 20.82 3.34
CA SER A 264 21.04 20.80 4.78
C SER A 264 20.21 19.74 5.48
N VAL A 265 20.75 19.22 6.59
CA VAL A 265 20.06 18.23 7.41
C VAL A 265 20.14 18.65 8.86
N ASP A 266 18.99 18.95 9.44
CA ASP A 266 18.85 19.31 10.85
C ASP A 266 18.16 18.17 11.61
N ARG A 267 18.72 17.82 12.76
CA ARG A 267 18.18 16.80 13.64
C ARG A 267 17.65 17.45 14.92
N ASP A 268 16.40 17.13 15.24
CA ASP A 268 15.81 17.39 16.56
C ASP A 268 15.72 16.09 17.37
N ASP A 269 15.13 16.12 18.56
CA ASP A 269 15.05 14.95 19.45
C ASP A 269 14.29 13.77 18.80
N ASP A 270 13.14 14.04 18.15
CA ASP A 270 12.24 13.03 17.61
C ASP A 270 12.17 13.01 16.07
N THR A 271 12.68 14.05 15.40
CA THR A 271 12.55 14.23 13.96
C THR A 271 13.87 14.63 13.30
N VAL A 272 13.99 14.37 12.02
CA VAL A 272 15.06 14.88 11.17
C VAL A 272 14.44 15.61 9.97
N GLN A 273 14.95 16.81 9.69
CA GLN A 273 14.54 17.63 8.55
C GLN A 273 15.64 17.63 7.50
N VAL A 274 15.27 17.34 6.26
CA VAL A 274 16.13 17.48 5.08
C VAL A 274 15.59 18.62 4.25
N ALA A 275 16.37 19.69 4.11
CA ALA A 275 16.03 20.85 3.30
C ALA A 275 16.86 20.86 2.00
N VAL A 276 16.19 21.07 0.87
CA VAL A 276 16.77 21.25 -0.45
C VAL A 276 16.41 22.65 -0.93
N ALA A 277 17.38 23.54 -0.92
CA ALA A 277 17.23 24.93 -1.33
C ALA A 277 17.79 25.15 -2.75
N ASP A 278 17.08 25.88 -3.58
CA ASP A 278 17.49 26.28 -4.92
C ASP A 278 17.57 27.82 -5.05
N ASN A 279 18.25 28.30 -6.10
CA ASN A 279 18.32 29.71 -6.47
C ASN A 279 17.43 30.07 -7.68
N GLY A 280 16.37 29.27 -7.91
CA GLY A 280 15.45 29.43 -9.03
C GLY A 280 14.41 30.53 -8.85
N PRO A 281 13.29 30.51 -9.61
CA PRO A 281 12.27 31.56 -9.56
C PRO A 281 11.37 31.50 -8.31
N GLY A 282 11.48 30.45 -7.49
CA GLY A 282 10.64 30.23 -6.32
C GLY A 282 9.24 29.71 -6.66
N VAL A 283 8.47 29.34 -5.60
CA VAL A 283 7.08 28.89 -5.70
C VAL A 283 6.14 29.95 -5.14
N PRO A 284 5.20 30.49 -5.96
CA PRO A 284 4.22 31.46 -5.48
C PRO A 284 3.40 30.93 -4.29
N GLU A 285 3.16 31.79 -3.27
CA GLU A 285 2.45 31.41 -2.03
C GLU A 285 1.11 30.71 -2.30
N GLY A 286 0.35 31.17 -3.29
CA GLY A 286 -0.94 30.57 -3.64
C GLY A 286 -0.87 29.18 -4.30
N GLN A 287 0.33 28.70 -4.67
CA GLN A 287 0.55 27.40 -5.31
C GLN A 287 1.21 26.36 -4.39
N ARG A 288 1.70 26.77 -3.21
CA ARG A 288 2.51 25.90 -2.32
C ARG A 288 1.77 24.65 -1.84
N GLU A 289 0.49 24.74 -1.57
CA GLU A 289 -0.32 23.57 -1.23
C GLU A 289 -0.72 22.75 -2.47
N GLU A 290 -0.95 23.42 -3.61
CA GLU A 290 -1.39 22.77 -4.85
C GLU A 290 -0.29 21.93 -5.50
N ILE A 291 0.99 22.30 -5.37
CA ILE A 291 2.12 21.57 -5.99
C ILE A 291 2.32 20.15 -5.45
N PHE A 292 1.85 19.86 -4.24
CA PHE A 292 1.89 18.52 -3.65
C PHE A 292 0.59 17.74 -3.88
N GLY A 293 -0.48 18.42 -4.34
CA GLY A 293 -1.79 17.81 -4.51
C GLY A 293 -1.91 16.98 -5.79
N LYS A 294 -2.85 16.02 -5.76
CA LYS A 294 -3.33 15.29 -6.94
C LYS A 294 -4.28 16.22 -7.72
N GLY A 295 -3.77 17.34 -8.27
CA GLY A 295 -4.59 18.35 -8.92
C GLY A 295 -4.65 18.18 -10.43
N GLU A 296 -5.84 18.39 -11.02
CA GLU A 296 -6.06 18.51 -12.48
C GLU A 296 -5.24 19.66 -13.12
N LYS A 297 -4.68 20.56 -12.32
CA LYS A 297 -3.84 21.69 -12.75
C LYS A 297 -2.34 21.40 -12.86
N GLY A 298 -1.86 20.30 -12.29
CA GLY A 298 -0.44 19.90 -12.39
C GLY A 298 -0.02 19.38 -13.77
N LEU A 299 -0.97 19.13 -14.67
CA LEU A 299 -0.70 18.68 -16.04
C LEU A 299 -0.44 19.86 -17.03
N GLU A 300 -0.67 21.11 -16.64
CA GLU A 300 -0.47 22.30 -17.49
C GLU A 300 0.85 23.04 -17.22
N SER A 301 1.61 22.68 -16.16
CA SER A 301 2.99 23.17 -15.97
C SER A 301 3.95 22.28 -16.75
N ASP A 302 5.07 22.82 -17.26
CA ASP A 302 6.12 22.11 -18.01
C ASP A 302 6.74 20.88 -17.30
N GLY A 303 6.28 20.54 -16.08
CA GLY A 303 6.58 19.34 -15.32
C GLY A 303 5.36 18.45 -15.15
N SER A 304 5.56 17.13 -15.05
CA SER A 304 4.50 16.12 -14.94
C SER A 304 3.60 16.24 -13.68
N GLY A 305 3.95 17.09 -12.70
CA GLY A 305 3.27 17.23 -11.40
C GLY A 305 3.25 15.96 -10.52
N ILE A 306 3.73 14.83 -11.04
CA ILE A 306 3.67 13.53 -10.37
C ILE A 306 4.82 13.37 -9.36
N GLY A 307 5.97 14.03 -9.60
CA GLY A 307 7.15 13.89 -8.75
C GLY A 307 6.93 14.39 -7.31
N LEU A 308 6.38 15.60 -7.14
CA LEU A 308 6.07 16.15 -5.82
C LEU A 308 4.89 15.43 -5.16
N TYR A 309 3.92 14.95 -5.92
CA TYR A 309 2.85 14.11 -5.38
C TYR A 309 3.40 12.76 -4.87
N LEU A 310 4.38 12.17 -5.56
CA LEU A 310 5.09 10.98 -5.07
C LEU A 310 5.83 11.28 -3.77
N VAL A 311 6.55 12.40 -3.70
CA VAL A 311 7.25 12.85 -2.48
C VAL A 311 6.26 12.96 -1.32
N TYR A 312 5.14 13.67 -1.51
CA TYR A 312 4.10 13.81 -0.49
C TYR A 312 3.57 12.45 -0.03
N THR A 313 3.21 11.58 -0.99
CA THR A 313 2.62 10.26 -0.68
C THR A 313 3.60 9.37 0.09
N LEU A 314 4.88 9.38 -0.28
CA LEU A 314 5.92 8.62 0.42
C LEU A 314 6.15 9.14 1.83
N VAL A 315 6.38 10.45 1.97
CA VAL A 315 6.66 11.09 3.26
C VAL A 315 5.50 10.91 4.23
N ASP A 316 4.26 11.11 3.78
CA ASP A 316 3.05 10.85 4.56
C ASP A 316 2.96 9.37 4.98
N SER A 317 3.28 8.44 4.08
CA SER A 317 3.32 7.01 4.39
C SER A 317 4.36 6.65 5.44
N TYR A 318 5.44 7.41 5.59
CA TYR A 318 6.46 7.24 6.61
C TYR A 318 6.09 7.94 7.94
N GLY A 319 5.01 8.72 7.97
CA GLY A 319 4.54 9.48 9.12
C GLY A 319 5.25 10.81 9.28
N GLY A 320 5.84 11.31 8.20
CA GLY A 320 6.50 12.61 8.09
C GLY A 320 5.61 13.68 7.47
N SER A 321 6.21 14.84 7.19
CA SER A 321 5.60 15.97 6.50
C SER A 321 6.54 16.59 5.47
N VAL A 322 5.97 17.23 4.44
CA VAL A 322 6.72 17.95 3.40
C VAL A 322 6.06 19.29 3.13
N TRP A 323 6.88 20.33 2.98
CA TRP A 323 6.42 21.68 2.62
C TRP A 323 7.47 22.43 1.82
N VAL A 324 7.13 23.65 1.37
CA VAL A 324 8.01 24.55 0.65
C VAL A 324 7.99 25.94 1.27
N ASP A 325 9.17 26.52 1.44
CA ASP A 325 9.41 27.89 1.92
C ASP A 325 10.17 28.71 0.87
N ASP A 326 10.22 30.04 1.08
CA ASP A 326 11.03 30.94 0.24
C ASP A 326 12.51 30.81 0.60
N ASN A 327 13.36 30.85 -0.42
CA ASN A 327 14.79 31.02 -0.26
C ASN A 327 15.18 32.50 -0.46
N GLU A 328 16.12 33.02 0.33
CA GLU A 328 16.65 34.37 0.15
C GLU A 328 18.00 34.33 -0.57
N PRO A 329 18.28 35.23 -1.54
CA PRO A 329 17.40 36.32 -1.99
C PRO A 329 16.35 35.91 -3.01
N GLU A 330 16.36 34.70 -3.53
CA GLU A 330 15.47 34.18 -4.57
C GLU A 330 15.55 32.66 -4.58
N GLY A 331 14.43 31.95 -4.82
CA GLY A 331 14.37 30.46 -4.90
C GLY A 331 13.35 29.84 -3.97
N SER A 332 13.43 28.53 -3.85
CA SER A 332 12.58 27.72 -2.94
C SER A 332 13.42 26.86 -2.00
N ILE A 333 12.85 26.53 -0.86
CA ILE A 333 13.38 25.53 0.08
C ILE A 333 12.33 24.46 0.25
N PHE A 334 12.56 23.28 -0.28
CA PHE A 334 11.73 22.10 -0.06
C PHE A 334 12.23 21.39 1.19
N VAL A 335 11.36 21.22 2.18
CA VAL A 335 11.69 20.57 3.46
C VAL A 335 10.90 19.29 3.61
N VAL A 336 11.61 18.22 3.92
CA VAL A 336 11.04 16.92 4.32
C VAL A 336 11.39 16.65 5.76
N GLU A 337 10.38 16.47 6.60
CA GLU A 337 10.52 16.06 7.99
C GLU A 337 10.12 14.59 8.14
N LEU A 338 10.99 13.81 8.77
CA LEU A 338 10.77 12.38 9.01
C LEU A 338 10.94 12.05 10.49
N PRO A 339 10.11 11.17 11.07
CA PRO A 339 10.31 10.69 12.43
C PRO A 339 11.56 9.81 12.51
N ILE A 340 12.39 10.05 13.54
CA ILE A 340 13.55 9.22 13.83
C ILE A 340 13.07 7.85 14.34
N ALA A 341 13.62 6.79 13.79
CA ALA A 341 13.37 5.45 14.29
C ALA A 341 14.15 5.24 15.59
N GLU A 342 13.47 4.80 16.66
CA GLU A 342 14.15 4.36 17.86
C GLU A 342 15.09 3.19 17.52
N GLU A 343 16.35 3.30 17.95
CA GLU A 343 17.26 2.16 17.86
C GLU A 343 16.67 1.03 18.73
N SER A 344 16.18 -0.03 18.07
CA SER A 344 15.84 -1.25 18.80
C SER A 344 17.13 -1.73 19.47
N GLU A 345 17.24 -1.63 20.79
CA GLU A 345 18.27 -2.33 21.54
C GLU A 345 18.10 -3.83 21.22
N GLU A 346 18.93 -4.33 20.29
CA GLU A 346 19.11 -5.77 20.13
C GLU A 346 19.62 -6.29 21.48
N HIS A 347 18.74 -6.91 22.22
CA HIS A 347 19.13 -7.73 23.37
C HIS A 347 19.88 -8.96 22.82
N ASP A 348 21.20 -8.94 23.08
CA ASP A 348 22.11 -10.09 22.98
C ASP A 348 21.55 -11.30 23.77
#